data_0429971301c032cbfb6b7c7c5217f521
#
_entry.id   0429971301c032cbfb6b7c7c5217f521
#
_cell.length_a   1.000
_cell.length_b   1.000
_cell.length_c   1.000
_cell.angle_alpha   90.00
_cell.angle_beta   90.00
_cell.angle_gamma   90.00
#
_symmetry.space_group_name_H-M   'P 1'
#
loop_
_entity.id
_entity.type
_entity.pdbx_description
1 polymer ?
#
loop_
_entity_poly.entity_id
_entity_poly.type
_entity_poly.pdbx_seq_one_letter_code
_entity_poly.pdbx_strand_id
1 'polypeptide(L)'
;MSTANNPAASRTKGSRDFIRIYPHTGSISFINSANPLYNIMNLQHHFLIAMPSLQDPQFKRSVVYICEHNDEGAMGLVINKPLEQFTVETVLKKLNITPTPRDPSIRLDKPVFAGGPLAEDRGFILHSPREGFGSSIPISPETMITTSKDVLETFGTSEQPKNLLVALGYAGWQQGQLEQELLDNAWLTTEADTNILFNTPIAERWQAAANKLGINIFNIAPQAGHA
;
A
#
# COMPACT_ATOMS: atom_id res chain seq x y z
N MET A 1 -2.16 -21.40 -57.95
CA MET A 1 -3.28 -20.80 -57.18
C MET A 1 -3.39 -21.58 -55.90
N SER A 2 -2.77 -21.07 -54.86
CA SER A 2 -2.72 -21.75 -53.57
C SER A 2 -3.04 -20.74 -52.50
N THR A 3 -4.08 -20.96 -51.74
CA THR A 3 -4.45 -20.14 -50.55
C THR A 3 -4.13 -20.94 -49.31
N ALA A 4 -3.15 -20.47 -48.57
CA ALA A 4 -2.78 -21.02 -47.30
C ALA A 4 -3.78 -20.57 -46.20
N ASN A 5 -4.41 -21.52 -45.53
CA ASN A 5 -5.19 -21.31 -44.32
C ASN A 5 -4.25 -21.46 -43.10
N ASN A 6 -4.16 -20.40 -42.28
CA ASN A 6 -3.43 -20.40 -41.04
C ASN A 6 -4.44 -20.54 -39.87
N PRO A 7 -4.38 -21.60 -39.05
CA PRO A 7 -5.22 -21.68 -37.84
C PRO A 7 -4.63 -20.87 -36.72
N ALA A 8 -5.39 -19.88 -36.24
CA ALA A 8 -5.10 -19.09 -35.07
C ALA A 8 -4.99 -19.99 -33.83
N ALA A 9 -3.82 -20.06 -33.25
CA ALA A 9 -3.58 -20.69 -31.97
C ALA A 9 -4.16 -19.82 -30.86
N SER A 10 -5.18 -20.33 -30.19
CA SER A 10 -5.71 -19.78 -28.94
C SER A 10 -4.65 -19.91 -27.85
N ARG A 11 -4.01 -18.83 -27.50
CA ARG A 11 -3.18 -18.75 -26.29
C ARG A 11 -4.11 -18.60 -25.08
N THR A 12 -4.26 -19.66 -24.33
CA THR A 12 -4.71 -19.63 -22.94
C THR A 12 -3.75 -18.75 -22.14
N LYS A 13 -4.22 -17.58 -21.70
CA LYS A 13 -3.49 -16.73 -20.75
C LYS A 13 -3.36 -17.47 -19.41
N GLY A 14 -2.25 -18.14 -19.22
CA GLY A 14 -1.83 -18.67 -17.92
C GLY A 14 -1.54 -17.51 -16.97
N SER A 15 -2.14 -17.60 -15.82
CA SER A 15 -1.96 -16.79 -14.62
C SER A 15 -0.49 -16.82 -14.16
N ARG A 16 0.34 -15.94 -14.69
CA ARG A 16 1.70 -15.69 -14.17
C ARG A 16 2.08 -14.28 -14.53
N ASP A 17 1.74 -13.31 -13.66
CA ASP A 17 2.46 -12.04 -13.57
C ASP A 17 1.94 -11.29 -12.35
N PHE A 18 2.39 -11.74 -11.16
CA PHE A 18 2.35 -10.94 -9.96
C PHE A 18 3.68 -10.16 -9.89
N ILE A 19 3.56 -8.86 -10.10
CA ILE A 19 4.53 -7.79 -9.83
C ILE A 19 5.97 -8.02 -10.33
N ARG A 20 6.33 -7.27 -11.35
CA ARG A 20 7.70 -6.89 -11.61
C ARG A 20 8.05 -5.73 -10.68
N ILE A 21 8.48 -6.04 -9.47
CA ILE A 21 9.35 -5.14 -8.74
C ILE A 21 10.71 -5.28 -9.44
N TYR A 22 11.22 -4.21 -10.04
CA TYR A 22 12.53 -4.24 -10.69
C TYR A 22 13.57 -4.55 -9.61
N PRO A 23 14.42 -5.59 -9.78
CA PRO A 23 15.55 -5.77 -8.89
C PRO A 23 16.52 -4.61 -9.13
N HIS A 24 16.79 -3.82 -8.10
CA HIS A 24 17.85 -2.84 -8.12
C HIS A 24 19.20 -3.54 -8.28
N THR A 25 19.73 -3.57 -9.51
CA THR A 25 21.17 -3.77 -9.71
C THR A 25 21.83 -2.44 -9.39
N GLY A 26 22.48 -2.39 -8.24
CA GLY A 26 23.20 -1.21 -7.79
C GLY A 26 24.28 -0.78 -8.79
N SER A 27 24.10 0.41 -9.32
CA SER A 27 25.19 1.19 -9.90
C SER A 27 25.30 2.46 -9.10
N ILE A 28 26.37 2.58 -8.33
CA ILE A 28 26.74 3.80 -7.63
C ILE A 28 27.17 4.81 -8.71
N SER A 29 26.26 5.70 -9.07
CA SER A 29 26.59 6.87 -9.89
C SER A 29 26.88 8.04 -8.96
N PHE A 30 28.06 8.61 -9.09
CA PHE A 30 28.49 9.77 -8.34
C PHE A 30 27.56 10.96 -8.60
N ILE A 31 26.91 11.44 -7.57
CA ILE A 31 25.97 12.56 -7.57
C ILE A 31 26.77 13.85 -7.71
N ASN A 32 26.42 14.65 -8.70
CA ASN A 32 26.90 16.00 -8.86
C ASN A 32 26.27 16.91 -7.82
N SER A 33 27.05 17.36 -6.85
CA SER A 33 26.66 18.11 -5.66
C SER A 33 26.36 19.58 -5.97
N ALA A 34 25.27 19.91 -6.63
CA ALA A 34 24.96 21.30 -6.97
C ALA A 34 23.53 21.78 -6.64
N ASN A 35 22.77 21.08 -5.77
CA ASN A 35 21.53 21.64 -5.26
C ASN A 35 21.31 21.25 -3.77
N PRO A 36 21.56 22.16 -2.81
CA PRO A 36 21.46 21.86 -1.39
C PRO A 36 20.03 21.68 -0.86
N LEU A 37 19.00 21.72 -1.72
CA LEU A 37 17.58 21.55 -1.34
C LEU A 37 17.05 20.12 -1.52
N TYR A 38 17.79 19.23 -2.13
CA TYR A 38 17.45 17.80 -2.22
C TYR A 38 18.16 16.98 -1.14
N ASN A 39 17.95 17.34 0.11
CA ASN A 39 18.06 16.35 1.16
C ASN A 39 16.77 15.53 1.03
N ILE A 40 16.80 14.45 0.22
CA ILE A 40 15.65 13.59 -0.05
C ILE A 40 15.24 13.04 1.32
N MET A 41 14.21 13.62 1.88
CA MET A 41 13.57 13.13 3.08
C MET A 41 12.94 11.80 2.72
N ASN A 42 13.60 10.68 3.06
CA ASN A 42 13.05 9.36 2.81
C ASN A 42 11.79 9.19 3.68
N LEU A 43 10.63 9.14 3.05
CA LEU A 43 9.33 8.98 3.69
C LEU A 43 8.89 7.52 3.79
N GLN A 44 9.75 6.55 3.48
CA GLN A 44 9.46 5.14 3.76
C GLN A 44 9.11 4.98 5.24
N HIS A 45 8.12 4.15 5.56
CA HIS A 45 7.60 3.98 6.91
C HIS A 45 7.00 5.28 7.51
N HIS A 46 6.41 6.14 6.68
CA HIS A 46 5.64 7.30 7.12
C HIS A 46 4.17 7.18 6.70
N PHE A 47 3.32 7.91 7.38
CA PHE A 47 1.97 8.19 6.94
C PHE A 47 1.94 9.50 6.15
N LEU A 48 1.21 9.48 5.02
CA LEU A 48 0.67 10.69 4.42
C LEU A 48 -0.77 10.84 4.89
N ILE A 49 -1.08 11.97 5.47
CA ILE A 49 -2.40 12.28 6.01
C ILE A 49 -3.02 13.34 5.10
N ALA A 50 -4.09 12.98 4.41
CA ALA A 50 -4.76 13.89 3.49
C ALA A 50 -5.26 15.15 4.22
N MET A 51 -4.87 16.33 3.72
CA MET A 51 -5.38 17.59 4.25
C MET A 51 -6.88 17.73 3.97
N PRO A 52 -7.66 18.44 4.81
CA PRO A 52 -9.09 18.67 4.58
C PRO A 52 -9.40 19.36 3.25
N SER A 53 -8.43 20.11 2.70
CA SER A 53 -8.49 20.74 1.38
C SER A 53 -8.40 19.77 0.22
N LEU A 54 -7.81 18.57 0.42
CA LEU A 54 -7.69 17.54 -0.61
C LEU A 54 -9.06 16.92 -0.88
N GLN A 55 -9.67 17.29 -2.02
CA GLN A 55 -11.02 16.88 -2.39
C GLN A 55 -11.06 15.72 -3.39
N ASP A 56 -9.90 15.22 -3.83
CA ASP A 56 -9.85 14.04 -4.70
C ASP A 56 -10.63 12.87 -4.06
N PRO A 57 -11.61 12.27 -4.76
CA PRO A 57 -12.47 11.22 -4.20
C PRO A 57 -11.69 10.00 -3.69
N GLN A 58 -10.56 9.68 -4.29
CA GLN A 58 -9.73 8.54 -3.91
C GLN A 58 -8.89 8.83 -2.66
N PHE A 59 -8.51 10.10 -2.45
CA PHE A 59 -7.61 10.46 -1.36
C PHE A 59 -8.25 11.34 -0.27
N LYS A 60 -9.45 11.87 -0.47
CA LYS A 60 -10.14 12.65 0.56
C LYS A 60 -10.20 11.90 1.89
N ARG A 61 -9.66 12.53 2.96
CA ARG A 61 -9.57 11.94 4.32
C ARG A 61 -8.84 10.59 4.37
N SER A 62 -7.93 10.33 3.43
CA SER A 62 -7.13 9.12 3.48
C SER A 62 -5.93 9.25 4.40
N VAL A 63 -5.48 8.09 4.86
CA VAL A 63 -4.14 7.87 5.39
C VAL A 63 -3.45 6.88 4.46
N VAL A 64 -2.30 7.28 3.91
CA VAL A 64 -1.48 6.41 3.08
C VAL A 64 -0.24 6.02 3.84
N TYR A 65 0.05 4.74 3.92
CA TYR A 65 1.31 4.22 4.45
C TYR A 65 2.33 4.10 3.33
N ILE A 66 3.43 4.83 3.40
CA ILE A 66 4.49 4.81 2.39
C ILE A 66 5.35 3.56 2.57
N CYS A 67 5.30 2.69 1.57
CA CYS A 67 6.05 1.44 1.52
C CYS A 67 7.43 1.62 0.88
N GLU A 68 7.55 2.52 -0.08
CA GLU A 68 8.79 2.83 -0.78
C GLU A 68 8.83 4.31 -1.13
N HIS A 69 10.00 4.93 -0.96
CA HIS A 69 10.28 6.30 -1.41
C HIS A 69 11.76 6.42 -1.76
N ASN A 70 12.05 6.77 -3.00
CA ASN A 70 13.37 6.89 -3.57
C ASN A 70 13.43 7.93 -4.71
N ASP A 71 14.55 8.04 -5.39
CA ASP A 71 14.77 8.99 -6.49
C ASP A 71 13.86 8.75 -7.72
N GLU A 72 13.21 7.60 -7.82
CA GLU A 72 12.29 7.27 -8.91
C GLU A 72 10.83 7.64 -8.57
N GLY A 73 10.53 7.91 -7.28
CA GLY A 73 9.22 8.28 -6.80
C GLY A 73 8.82 7.60 -5.51
N ALA A 74 7.52 7.44 -5.28
CA ALA A 74 6.99 6.82 -4.09
C ALA A 74 5.85 5.84 -4.38
N MET A 75 5.71 4.85 -3.50
CA MET A 75 4.62 3.88 -3.50
C MET A 75 4.05 3.75 -2.09
N GLY A 76 2.72 3.75 -1.96
CA GLY A 76 2.05 3.59 -0.68
C GLY A 76 0.70 2.90 -0.77
N LEU A 77 0.17 2.52 0.38
CA LEU A 77 -1.14 1.89 0.52
C LEU A 77 -2.08 2.76 1.34
N VAL A 78 -3.26 3.05 0.81
CA VAL A 78 -4.34 3.66 1.60
C VAL A 78 -4.84 2.62 2.61
N ILE A 79 -4.83 3.00 3.90
CA ILE A 79 -5.08 2.07 5.01
C ILE A 79 -6.42 2.28 5.72
N ASN A 80 -7.23 3.23 5.27
CA ASN A 80 -8.49 3.57 5.94
C ASN A 80 -9.71 3.65 4.99
N LYS A 81 -9.63 3.04 3.82
CA LYS A 81 -10.74 2.93 2.87
C LYS A 81 -11.09 1.45 2.63
N PRO A 82 -11.96 0.86 3.45
CA PRO A 82 -12.37 -0.54 3.25
C PRO A 82 -13.26 -0.67 2.02
N LEU A 83 -13.10 -1.79 1.31
CA LEU A 83 -14.00 -2.22 0.25
C LEU A 83 -15.20 -2.94 0.88
N GLU A 84 -16.40 -2.38 0.78
CA GLU A 84 -17.60 -2.81 1.53
C GLU A 84 -17.96 -4.29 1.34
N GLN A 85 -17.67 -4.87 0.17
CA GLN A 85 -18.04 -6.24 -0.16
C GLN A 85 -16.86 -7.23 -0.11
N PHE A 86 -15.68 -6.78 0.32
CA PHE A 86 -14.48 -7.59 0.32
C PHE A 86 -13.95 -7.80 1.74
N THR A 87 -13.93 -9.07 2.14
CA THR A 87 -13.22 -9.53 3.34
C THR A 87 -12.07 -10.44 2.93
N VAL A 88 -11.14 -10.66 3.84
CA VAL A 88 -10.07 -11.65 3.63
C VAL A 88 -10.66 -13.01 3.25
N GLU A 89 -11.73 -13.45 3.91
CA GLU A 89 -12.41 -14.70 3.59
C GLU A 89 -12.93 -14.76 2.15
N THR A 90 -13.54 -13.66 1.67
CA THR A 90 -14.04 -13.60 0.28
C THR A 90 -12.90 -13.63 -0.73
N VAL A 91 -11.76 -13.04 -0.43
CA VAL A 91 -10.56 -13.10 -1.28
C VAL A 91 -10.01 -14.53 -1.34
N LEU A 92 -9.86 -15.21 -0.20
CA LEU A 92 -9.41 -16.60 -0.16
C LEU A 92 -10.34 -17.51 -0.97
N LYS A 93 -11.67 -17.37 -0.82
CA LYS A 93 -12.66 -18.12 -1.60
C LYS A 93 -12.52 -17.88 -3.10
N LYS A 94 -12.36 -16.63 -3.54
CA LYS A 94 -12.18 -16.28 -4.97
C LYS A 94 -10.90 -16.86 -5.56
N LEU A 95 -9.86 -17.00 -4.75
CA LEU A 95 -8.57 -17.56 -5.17
C LEU A 95 -8.51 -19.08 -5.02
N ASN A 96 -9.59 -19.73 -4.54
CA ASN A 96 -9.65 -21.17 -4.21
C ASN A 96 -8.56 -21.58 -3.20
N ILE A 97 -8.24 -20.70 -2.25
CA ILE A 97 -7.29 -20.99 -1.17
C ILE A 97 -8.08 -21.48 0.05
N THR A 98 -7.77 -22.70 0.49
CA THR A 98 -8.33 -23.29 1.72
C THR A 98 -7.21 -23.50 2.73
N PRO A 99 -7.09 -22.61 3.74
CA PRO A 99 -6.04 -22.75 4.76
C PRO A 99 -6.18 -24.07 5.54
N THR A 100 -5.07 -24.77 5.72
CA THR A 100 -5.06 -26.07 6.43
C THR A 100 -3.77 -26.20 7.25
N PRO A 101 -3.84 -26.51 8.57
CA PRO A 101 -5.06 -26.65 9.38
C PRO A 101 -5.69 -25.30 9.71
N ARG A 102 -7.02 -25.22 9.65
CA ARG A 102 -7.78 -24.01 9.98
C ARG A 102 -7.90 -23.86 11.49
N ASP A 103 -7.52 -22.71 12.04
CA ASP A 103 -7.81 -22.31 13.42
C ASP A 103 -9.09 -21.45 13.46
N PRO A 104 -10.19 -21.97 14.05
CA PRO A 104 -11.45 -21.23 14.10
C PRO A 104 -11.40 -19.95 14.95
N SER A 105 -10.42 -19.80 15.83
CA SER A 105 -10.25 -18.60 16.65
C SER A 105 -9.72 -17.41 15.86
N ILE A 106 -9.07 -17.67 14.71
CA ILE A 106 -8.54 -16.63 13.83
C ILE A 106 -9.63 -16.17 12.87
N ARG A 107 -10.05 -14.93 13.02
CA ARG A 107 -11.10 -14.32 12.20
C ARG A 107 -10.59 -13.94 10.81
N LEU A 108 -11.34 -14.31 9.78
CA LEU A 108 -11.08 -13.99 8.37
C LEU A 108 -12.04 -12.95 7.79
N ASP A 109 -12.95 -12.42 8.61
CA ASP A 109 -13.90 -11.37 8.25
C ASP A 109 -13.28 -9.95 8.28
N LYS A 110 -11.96 -9.87 8.40
CA LYS A 110 -11.23 -8.61 8.31
C LYS A 110 -11.46 -7.94 6.94
N PRO A 111 -11.64 -6.62 6.90
CA PRO A 111 -11.85 -5.90 5.65
C PRO A 111 -10.62 -5.95 4.75
N VAL A 112 -10.85 -5.87 3.45
CA VAL A 112 -9.86 -5.58 2.43
C VAL A 112 -9.96 -4.11 2.06
N PHE A 113 -8.83 -3.45 1.86
CA PHE A 113 -8.79 -2.00 1.61
C PHE A 113 -8.59 -1.70 0.12
N ALA A 114 -9.17 -0.59 -0.35
CA ALA A 114 -8.79 0.05 -1.60
C ALA A 114 -7.44 0.75 -1.35
N GLY A 115 -6.34 0.08 -1.72
CA GLY A 115 -4.98 0.57 -1.43
C GLY A 115 -4.54 1.76 -2.27
N GLY A 116 -5.24 2.02 -3.37
CA GLY A 116 -5.02 3.15 -4.27
C GLY A 116 -5.51 2.88 -5.69
N PRO A 117 -5.38 3.87 -6.59
CA PRO A 117 -5.96 3.83 -7.93
C PRO A 117 -5.19 2.98 -8.95
N LEU A 118 -3.99 2.55 -8.62
CA LEU A 118 -3.14 1.81 -9.55
C LEU A 118 -3.26 0.31 -9.30
N ALA A 119 -3.32 -0.49 -10.36
CA ALA A 119 -3.36 -1.95 -10.33
C ALA A 119 -4.41 -2.51 -9.33
N GLU A 120 -5.65 -2.07 -9.41
CA GLU A 120 -6.75 -2.39 -8.48
C GLU A 120 -7.08 -3.90 -8.40
N ASP A 121 -6.60 -4.69 -9.34
CA ASP A 121 -6.71 -6.16 -9.38
C ASP A 121 -5.57 -6.87 -8.64
N ARG A 122 -4.55 -6.14 -8.18
CA ARG A 122 -3.39 -6.69 -7.49
C ARG A 122 -3.52 -6.59 -5.98
N GLY A 123 -3.17 -7.69 -5.30
CA GLY A 123 -3.17 -7.79 -3.84
C GLY A 123 -1.83 -7.41 -3.23
N PHE A 124 -1.89 -6.62 -2.17
CA PHE A 124 -0.76 -6.23 -1.33
C PHE A 124 -1.09 -6.61 0.11
N ILE A 125 -0.22 -7.33 0.76
CA ILE A 125 -0.37 -7.75 2.14
C ILE A 125 0.70 -7.06 2.98
N LEU A 126 0.28 -6.09 3.80
CA LEU A 126 1.13 -5.44 4.78
C LEU A 126 1.01 -6.22 6.09
N HIS A 127 2.13 -6.60 6.69
CA HIS A 127 2.12 -7.45 7.87
C HIS A 127 3.33 -7.25 8.78
N SER A 128 3.23 -7.74 10.03
CA SER A 128 4.39 -7.83 10.94
C SER A 128 5.44 -8.78 10.37
N PRO A 129 6.74 -8.56 10.63
CA PRO A 129 7.82 -9.31 10.03
C PRO A 129 7.65 -10.81 10.23
N ARG A 130 7.73 -11.54 9.12
CA ARG A 130 7.76 -13.00 9.04
C ARG A 130 8.49 -13.41 7.77
N GLU A 131 9.48 -14.27 7.92
CA GLU A 131 10.25 -14.80 6.79
C GLU A 131 9.53 -15.96 6.11
N GLY A 132 10.00 -16.31 4.90
CA GLY A 132 9.59 -17.50 4.17
C GLY A 132 8.58 -17.27 3.05
N PHE A 133 8.12 -16.02 2.84
CA PHE A 133 7.24 -15.70 1.71
C PHE A 133 8.04 -15.22 0.48
N GLY A 134 7.60 -15.62 -0.71
CA GLY A 134 8.39 -15.51 -1.95
C GLY A 134 8.66 -14.10 -2.44
N SER A 135 7.74 -13.14 -2.23
CA SER A 135 7.87 -11.75 -2.70
C SER A 135 7.59 -10.79 -1.57
N SER A 136 8.50 -10.77 -0.60
CA SER A 136 8.42 -9.92 0.59
C SER A 136 9.53 -8.89 0.61
N ILE A 137 9.15 -7.66 0.95
CA ILE A 137 10.07 -6.53 1.10
C ILE A 137 9.92 -5.97 2.51
N PRO A 138 11.01 -5.86 3.30
CA PRO A 138 10.97 -5.16 4.57
C PRO A 138 10.81 -3.65 4.34
N ILE A 139 9.88 -3.03 5.06
CA ILE A 139 9.67 -1.58 5.04
C ILE A 139 10.31 -0.95 6.28
N SER A 140 10.13 -1.58 7.41
CA SER A 140 10.72 -1.20 8.70
C SER A 140 11.02 -2.44 9.54
N PRO A 141 11.67 -2.31 10.72
CA PRO A 141 11.82 -3.45 11.64
C PRO A 141 10.50 -4.08 12.08
N GLU A 142 9.38 -3.38 11.93
CA GLU A 142 8.06 -3.81 12.41
C GLU A 142 7.09 -4.16 11.29
N THR A 143 7.44 -3.88 10.03
CA THR A 143 6.52 -4.05 8.90
C THR A 143 7.20 -4.57 7.65
N MET A 144 6.49 -5.46 6.96
CA MET A 144 6.84 -5.98 5.63
C MET A 144 5.63 -5.89 4.70
N ILE A 145 5.89 -5.82 3.40
CA ILE A 145 4.88 -5.96 2.37
C ILE A 145 5.16 -7.22 1.55
N THR A 146 4.13 -8.04 1.33
CA THR A 146 4.21 -9.26 0.53
C THR A 146 3.17 -9.21 -0.58
N THR A 147 3.53 -9.72 -1.75
CA THR A 147 2.67 -9.74 -2.93
C THR A 147 2.49 -11.14 -3.50
N SER A 148 3.21 -12.13 -2.99
CA SER A 148 3.05 -13.54 -3.35
C SER A 148 1.83 -14.17 -2.66
N LYS A 149 1.27 -15.21 -3.27
CA LYS A 149 0.07 -15.89 -2.76
C LYS A 149 0.33 -16.77 -1.54
N ASP A 150 1.56 -17.19 -1.32
CA ASP A 150 1.96 -18.06 -0.24
C ASP A 150 1.61 -17.52 1.16
N VAL A 151 1.69 -16.19 1.34
CA VAL A 151 1.22 -15.56 2.59
C VAL A 151 -0.27 -15.78 2.83
N LEU A 152 -1.09 -15.79 1.77
CA LEU A 152 -2.53 -16.02 1.87
C LEU A 152 -2.87 -17.45 2.33
N GLU A 153 -2.02 -18.44 2.01
CA GLU A 153 -2.18 -19.83 2.43
C GLU A 153 -2.02 -19.99 3.93
N THR A 154 -1.35 -19.05 4.60
CA THR A 154 -1.19 -19.07 6.06
C THR A 154 -2.38 -18.44 6.80
N PHE A 155 -3.26 -17.70 6.11
CA PHE A 155 -4.35 -16.97 6.77
C PHE A 155 -5.34 -17.93 7.44
N GLY A 156 -5.67 -17.63 8.68
CA GLY A 156 -6.52 -18.49 9.49
C GLY A 156 -5.83 -19.74 10.03
N THR A 157 -4.51 -19.80 10.02
CA THR A 157 -3.68 -20.84 10.65
C THR A 157 -2.76 -20.23 11.70
N SER A 158 -2.09 -21.03 12.51
CA SER A 158 -1.06 -20.57 13.46
C SER A 158 0.15 -19.93 12.76
N GLU A 159 0.31 -20.15 11.45
CA GLU A 159 1.38 -19.62 10.63
C GLU A 159 1.08 -18.21 10.08
N GLN A 160 -0.10 -17.66 10.36
CA GLN A 160 -0.46 -16.30 9.95
C GLN A 160 0.42 -15.26 10.66
N PRO A 161 0.89 -14.20 9.95
CA PRO A 161 1.53 -13.06 10.61
C PRO A 161 0.62 -12.46 11.69
N LYS A 162 1.22 -12.06 12.83
CA LYS A 162 0.48 -11.53 14.00
C LYS A 162 -0.45 -10.38 13.64
N ASN A 163 0.07 -9.43 12.87
CA ASN A 163 -0.68 -8.30 12.33
C ASN A 163 -0.67 -8.37 10.81
N LEU A 164 -1.80 -8.07 10.19
CA LEU A 164 -1.91 -8.01 8.74
C LEU A 164 -3.02 -7.06 8.29
N LEU A 165 -2.80 -6.48 7.12
CA LEU A 165 -3.75 -5.67 6.37
C LEU A 165 -3.66 -6.09 4.91
N VAL A 166 -4.80 -6.36 4.28
CA VAL A 166 -4.88 -6.72 2.86
C VAL A 166 -5.43 -5.53 2.08
N ALA A 167 -4.75 -5.13 1.04
CA ALA A 167 -5.18 -4.06 0.14
C ALA A 167 -5.22 -4.56 -1.31
N LEU A 168 -6.12 -4.01 -2.10
CA LEU A 168 -6.16 -4.12 -3.55
C LEU A 168 -5.76 -2.77 -4.15
N GLY A 169 -4.82 -2.81 -5.09
CA GLY A 169 -4.25 -1.60 -5.68
C GLY A 169 -3.29 -0.87 -4.74
N TYR A 170 -2.68 0.18 -5.27
CA TYR A 170 -1.73 1.04 -4.56
C TYR A 170 -1.79 2.48 -5.04
N ALA A 171 -1.26 3.42 -4.26
CA ALA A 171 -1.00 4.79 -4.63
C ALA A 171 0.46 4.94 -5.09
N GLY A 172 0.69 5.65 -6.17
CA GLY A 172 2.03 5.86 -6.73
C GLY A 172 2.25 7.32 -7.09
N TRP A 173 3.45 7.81 -6.84
CA TRP A 173 3.92 9.15 -7.19
C TRP A 173 5.15 9.01 -8.08
N GLN A 174 5.20 9.78 -9.15
CA GLN A 174 6.38 9.92 -9.99
C GLN A 174 7.48 10.69 -9.25
N GLN A 175 8.70 10.64 -9.77
CA GLN A 175 9.83 11.43 -9.26
C GLN A 175 9.44 12.90 -9.03
N GLY A 176 9.62 13.41 -7.81
CA GLY A 176 9.33 14.79 -7.42
C GLY A 176 7.84 15.14 -7.25
N GLN A 177 6.92 14.23 -7.60
CA GLN A 177 5.48 14.50 -7.48
C GLN A 177 5.04 14.60 -6.03
N LEU A 178 5.47 13.66 -5.17
CA LEU A 178 5.11 13.66 -3.75
C LEU A 178 5.65 14.90 -3.04
N GLU A 179 6.87 15.27 -3.33
CA GLU A 179 7.51 16.48 -2.79
C GLU A 179 6.72 17.74 -3.17
N GLN A 180 6.28 17.82 -4.43
CA GLN A 180 5.46 18.95 -4.87
C GLN A 180 4.11 18.97 -4.15
N GLU A 181 3.43 17.83 -4.02
CA GLU A 181 2.15 17.73 -3.30
C GLU A 181 2.29 18.08 -1.81
N LEU A 182 3.45 17.80 -1.19
CA LEU A 182 3.77 18.23 0.18
C LEU A 182 3.95 19.75 0.26
N LEU A 183 4.67 20.37 -0.69
CA LEU A 183 4.82 21.83 -0.78
C LEU A 183 3.48 22.53 -0.99
N ASP A 184 2.58 21.91 -1.75
CA ASP A 184 1.23 22.39 -2.01
C ASP A 184 0.25 22.15 -0.84
N ASN A 185 0.75 21.63 0.29
CA ASN A 185 -0.03 21.27 1.47
C ASN A 185 -1.20 20.32 1.18
N ALA A 186 -1.01 19.36 0.25
CA ALA A 186 -1.99 18.31 0.03
C ALA A 186 -1.94 17.25 1.15
N TRP A 187 -0.76 17.05 1.73
CA TRP A 187 -0.48 16.04 2.75
C TRP A 187 0.25 16.60 3.96
N LEU A 188 -0.07 16.07 5.15
CA LEU A 188 0.82 16.08 6.31
C LEU A 188 1.57 14.76 6.38
N THR A 189 2.76 14.77 6.99
CA THR A 189 3.57 13.55 7.16
C THR A 189 3.94 13.33 8.62
N THR A 190 3.93 12.07 9.05
CA THR A 190 4.47 11.65 10.34
C THR A 190 5.01 10.24 10.23
N GLU A 191 6.02 9.89 11.01
CA GLU A 191 6.48 8.51 11.12
C GLU A 191 5.31 7.59 11.47
N ALA A 192 5.23 6.44 10.83
CA ALA A 192 4.13 5.52 11.02
C ALA A 192 4.15 4.90 12.43
N ASP A 193 2.95 4.52 12.88
CA ASP A 193 2.71 3.86 14.14
C ASP A 193 1.96 2.56 13.87
N THR A 194 2.53 1.45 14.28
CA THR A 194 1.96 0.11 14.02
C THR A 194 0.62 -0.11 14.70
N ASN A 195 0.35 0.61 15.80
CA ASN A 195 -0.96 0.56 16.44
C ASN A 195 -2.03 1.27 15.58
N ILE A 196 -1.69 2.42 14.97
CA ILE A 196 -2.59 3.09 14.02
C ILE A 196 -2.79 2.23 12.78
N LEU A 197 -1.72 1.61 12.29
CA LEU A 197 -1.73 0.79 11.08
C LEU A 197 -2.63 -0.44 11.21
N PHE A 198 -2.55 -1.18 12.34
CA PHE A 198 -3.17 -2.49 12.48
C PHE A 198 -4.34 -2.56 13.47
N ASN A 199 -4.35 -1.72 14.51
CA ASN A 199 -5.25 -1.88 15.64
C ASN A 199 -6.28 -0.76 15.77
N THR A 200 -5.94 0.48 15.36
CA THR A 200 -6.87 1.61 15.44
C THR A 200 -8.10 1.37 14.55
N PRO A 201 -9.33 1.63 15.04
CA PRO A 201 -10.53 1.55 14.23
C PRO A 201 -10.39 2.36 12.92
N ILE A 202 -10.86 1.80 11.82
CA ILE A 202 -10.64 2.36 10.47
C ILE A 202 -11.09 3.81 10.37
N ALA A 203 -12.27 4.13 10.93
CA ALA A 203 -12.85 5.46 10.90
C ALA A 203 -12.02 6.50 11.69
N GLU A 204 -11.21 6.06 12.64
CA GLU A 204 -10.42 6.91 13.53
C GLU A 204 -8.98 7.13 13.02
N ARG A 205 -8.50 6.32 12.07
CA ARG A 205 -7.09 6.34 11.62
C ARG A 205 -6.65 7.71 11.12
N TRP A 206 -7.51 8.41 10.40
CA TRP A 206 -7.20 9.74 9.86
C TRP A 206 -6.95 10.76 10.98
N GLN A 207 -7.84 10.81 11.96
CA GLN A 207 -7.66 11.68 13.14
C GLN A 207 -6.49 11.21 14.01
N ALA A 208 -6.35 9.90 14.23
CA ALA A 208 -5.28 9.34 15.06
C ALA A 208 -3.89 9.66 14.49
N ALA A 209 -3.73 9.56 13.16
CA ALA A 209 -2.48 9.91 12.50
C ALA A 209 -2.18 11.42 12.64
N ALA A 210 -3.17 12.30 12.50
CA ALA A 210 -3.00 13.74 12.69
C ALA A 210 -2.69 14.10 14.15
N ASN A 211 -3.27 13.40 15.11
CA ASN A 211 -3.02 13.61 16.54
C ASN A 211 -1.55 13.36 16.92
N LYS A 212 -0.82 12.50 16.20
CA LYS A 212 0.63 12.32 16.38
C LYS A 212 1.42 13.62 16.16
N LEU A 213 0.89 14.52 15.34
CA LEU A 213 1.47 15.84 15.07
C LEU A 213 0.95 16.91 16.05
N GLY A 214 0.14 16.53 17.04
CA GLY A 214 -0.54 17.49 17.93
C GLY A 214 -1.66 18.30 17.22
N ILE A 215 -2.13 17.84 16.06
CA ILE A 215 -3.08 18.56 15.22
C ILE A 215 -4.46 17.92 15.36
N ASN A 216 -5.47 18.73 15.70
CA ASN A 216 -6.86 18.34 15.49
C ASN A 216 -7.25 18.67 14.04
N ILE A 217 -7.23 17.67 13.18
CA ILE A 217 -7.43 17.84 11.73
C ILE A 217 -8.82 18.38 11.37
N PHE A 218 -9.82 18.20 12.22
CA PHE A 218 -11.16 18.76 12.02
C PHE A 218 -11.21 20.28 12.23
N ASN A 219 -10.22 20.86 12.94
CA ASN A 219 -10.13 22.29 13.18
C ASN A 219 -9.38 23.02 12.04
N ILE A 220 -8.79 22.27 11.10
CA ILE A 220 -8.15 22.86 9.92
C ILE A 220 -9.23 23.28 8.93
N ALA A 221 -9.34 24.60 8.66
CA ALA A 221 -10.30 25.10 7.69
C ALA A 221 -10.01 24.52 6.28
N PRO A 222 -11.04 24.14 5.51
CA PRO A 222 -10.85 23.61 4.16
C PRO A 222 -10.33 24.65 3.16
N GLN A 223 -10.31 25.93 3.53
CA GLN A 223 -9.79 27.04 2.74
C GLN A 223 -8.67 27.74 3.51
N ALA A 224 -7.43 27.54 3.09
CA ALA A 224 -6.39 28.50 3.37
C ALA A 224 -6.71 29.73 2.52
N GLY A 225 -7.00 30.86 3.18
CA GLY A 225 -7.40 32.09 2.49
C GLY A 225 -6.29 32.57 1.54
N HIS A 226 -6.70 32.96 0.35
CA HIS A 226 -5.88 33.82 -0.48
C HIS A 226 -5.86 35.21 0.19
N ALA A 227 -4.70 35.59 0.72
CA ALA A 227 -4.38 36.97 1.05
C ALA A 227 -3.57 37.56 -0.11
#